data_85e4c0cc261d01aa485b6b0c1b3bc4f3
#
_entry.id   85e4c0cc261d01aa485b6b0c1b3bc4f3
#
_cell.length_a   1.000
_cell.length_b   1.000
_cell.length_c   1.000
_cell.angle_alpha   90.00
_cell.angle_beta   90.00
_cell.angle_gamma   90.00
#
_symmetry.space_group_name_H-M   'P 1'
#
loop_
_entity.id
_entity.type
_entity.pdbx_description
1 polymer ?
#
loop_
_entity_poly.entity_id
_entity_poly.type
_entity_poly.pdbx_seq_one_letter_code
_entity_poly.pdbx_strand_id
1 'polypeptide(L)'
;VDLILWRHAEAHDVADGQGDLDRSLTAKGERQALRMGHWLNQVLPATTRILVSPAVRAQQTAQGLERRFKTCDAIAPDRSVAELLEAARWPRSKEPVLIVGHQPTLGVAVAHLLAHLPADGSSPPWRVKKAGVWWLQQREHDEDGRVSVLTVRSPDMP
;
A
#
# COMPACT_ATOMS: atom_id res chain seq x y z
N VAL A 1 -2.38 -14.49 -7.61
CA VAL A 1 -3.01 -13.27 -7.09
C VAL A 1 -1.99 -12.14 -6.99
N ASP A 2 -2.42 -10.94 -7.29
CA ASP A 2 -1.57 -9.74 -7.24
C ASP A 2 -1.90 -8.92 -5.99
N LEU A 3 -0.87 -8.56 -5.26
CA LEU A 3 -0.95 -7.64 -4.12
C LEU A 3 -0.11 -6.42 -4.43
N ILE A 4 -0.77 -5.27 -4.52
CA ILE A 4 -0.13 -4.00 -4.84
C ILE A 4 -0.14 -3.15 -3.57
N LEU A 5 1.04 -2.82 -3.07
CA LEU A 5 1.21 -2.04 -1.85
C LEU A 5 1.64 -0.63 -2.22
N TRP A 6 0.81 0.35 -1.92
CA TRP A 6 1.04 1.76 -2.22
C TRP A 6 1.10 2.55 -0.92
N ARG A 7 2.26 3.09 -0.60
CA ARG A 7 2.42 3.95 0.56
C ARG A 7 1.82 5.32 0.28
N HIS A 8 1.14 5.91 1.27
CA HIS A 8 0.65 7.29 1.15
C HIS A 8 1.79 8.26 0.79
N ALA A 9 1.43 9.32 0.08
CA ALA A 9 2.37 10.36 -0.34
C ALA A 9 2.82 11.24 0.85
N GLU A 10 3.74 12.17 0.60
CA GLU A 10 4.26 13.05 1.63
C GLU A 10 3.16 13.83 2.33
N ALA A 11 3.18 13.79 3.65
CA ALA A 11 2.19 14.44 4.50
C ALA A 11 2.86 15.42 5.47
N HIS A 12 2.10 16.44 5.87
CA HIS A 12 2.51 17.34 6.95
C HIS A 12 2.67 16.58 8.26
N ASP A 13 3.47 17.12 9.18
CA ASP A 13 3.52 16.66 10.55
C ASP A 13 2.21 17.00 11.28
N VAL A 14 2.01 16.42 12.47
CA VAL A 14 0.84 16.72 13.29
C VAL A 14 0.85 18.19 13.68
N ALA A 15 -0.22 18.92 13.35
CA ALA A 15 -0.41 20.30 13.77
C ALA A 15 -0.97 20.35 15.19
N ASP A 16 -0.79 21.48 15.87
CA ASP A 16 -1.35 21.70 17.21
C ASP A 16 -2.86 21.47 17.22
N GLY A 17 -3.33 20.63 18.14
CA GLY A 17 -4.74 20.30 18.28
C GLY A 17 -5.25 19.25 17.30
N GLN A 18 -4.40 18.70 16.43
CA GLN A 18 -4.75 17.61 15.51
C GLN A 18 -4.20 16.27 15.99
N GLY A 19 -4.86 15.18 15.60
CA GLY A 19 -4.35 13.84 15.74
C GLY A 19 -3.57 13.38 14.52
N ASP A 20 -2.85 12.27 14.64
CA ASP A 20 -2.07 11.69 13.53
C ASP A 20 -2.95 11.39 12.30
N LEU A 21 -4.19 10.93 12.51
CA LEU A 21 -5.11 10.59 11.42
C LEU A 21 -5.52 11.79 10.58
N ASP A 22 -5.39 13.01 11.11
CA ASP A 22 -5.81 14.24 10.43
C ASP A 22 -4.70 14.87 9.57
N ARG A 23 -3.49 14.30 9.61
CA ARG A 23 -2.36 14.80 8.82
C ARG A 23 -2.69 14.75 7.33
N SER A 24 -2.63 15.89 6.66
CA SER A 24 -2.91 16.02 5.24
C SER A 24 -1.65 15.97 4.39
N LEU A 25 -1.79 15.69 3.09
CA LEU A 25 -0.67 15.74 2.16
C LEU A 25 -0.13 17.16 2.01
N THR A 26 1.17 17.28 1.83
CA THR A 26 1.81 18.51 1.38
C THR A 26 1.49 18.73 -0.11
N ALA A 27 1.78 19.93 -0.63
CA ALA A 27 1.66 20.19 -2.07
C ALA A 27 2.51 19.21 -2.89
N LYS A 28 3.73 18.89 -2.42
CA LYS A 28 4.58 17.87 -3.03
C LYS A 28 3.92 16.50 -2.98
N GLY A 29 3.31 16.14 -1.85
CA GLY A 29 2.61 14.87 -1.68
C GLY A 29 1.42 14.75 -2.63
N GLU A 30 0.67 15.83 -2.85
CA GLU A 30 -0.43 15.85 -3.82
C GLU A 30 0.08 15.57 -5.23
N ARG A 31 1.19 16.15 -5.63
CA ARG A 31 1.82 15.89 -6.93
C ARG A 31 2.29 14.43 -7.06
N GLN A 32 2.89 13.88 -6.00
CA GLN A 32 3.30 12.47 -5.94
C GLN A 32 2.11 11.54 -6.12
N ALA A 33 1.01 11.82 -5.41
CA ALA A 33 -0.21 11.02 -5.47
C ALA A 33 -0.84 11.05 -6.88
N LEU A 34 -0.90 12.23 -7.51
CA LEU A 34 -1.42 12.36 -8.87
C LEU A 34 -0.57 11.59 -9.88
N ARG A 35 0.76 11.73 -9.79
CA ARG A 35 1.68 11.05 -10.71
C ARG A 35 1.55 9.52 -10.60
N MET A 36 1.57 8.99 -9.40
CA MET A 36 1.47 7.56 -9.17
C MET A 36 0.07 7.04 -9.46
N GLY A 37 -0.96 7.78 -9.11
CA GLY A 37 -2.35 7.45 -9.41
C GLY A 37 -2.61 7.37 -10.91
N HIS A 38 -2.05 8.30 -11.67
CA HIS A 38 -2.16 8.30 -13.14
C HIS A 38 -1.53 7.02 -13.73
N TRP A 39 -0.32 6.66 -13.29
CA TRP A 39 0.32 5.42 -13.71
C TRP A 39 -0.49 4.19 -13.31
N LEU A 40 -0.94 4.12 -12.06
CA LEU A 40 -1.74 2.99 -11.56
C LEU A 40 -3.03 2.82 -12.35
N ASN A 41 -3.73 3.91 -12.71
CA ASN A 41 -4.93 3.83 -13.53
C ASN A 41 -4.69 3.17 -14.90
N GLN A 42 -3.50 3.33 -15.45
CA GLN A 42 -3.13 2.74 -16.74
C GLN A 42 -2.82 1.25 -16.66
N VAL A 43 -2.31 0.78 -15.52
CA VAL A 43 -1.77 -0.58 -15.40
C VAL A 43 -2.62 -1.50 -14.52
N LEU A 44 -3.45 -0.97 -13.62
CA LEU A 44 -4.30 -1.79 -12.78
C LEU A 44 -5.46 -2.42 -13.57
N PRO A 45 -5.68 -3.73 -13.44
CA PRO A 45 -6.90 -4.36 -13.98
C PRO A 45 -8.17 -3.68 -13.48
N ALA A 46 -9.22 -3.67 -14.30
CA ALA A 46 -10.52 -3.08 -13.94
C ALA A 46 -11.16 -3.74 -12.72
N THR A 47 -10.83 -5.01 -12.47
CA THR A 47 -11.37 -5.80 -11.36
C THR A 47 -10.64 -5.58 -10.04
N THR A 48 -9.62 -4.74 -10.00
CA THR A 48 -8.80 -4.52 -8.80
C THR A 48 -9.64 -4.01 -7.64
N ARG A 49 -9.56 -4.69 -6.51
CA ARG A 49 -10.12 -4.22 -5.24
C ARG A 49 -9.16 -3.20 -4.65
N ILE A 50 -9.70 -2.06 -4.23
CA ILE A 50 -8.87 -0.97 -3.69
C ILE A 50 -9.29 -0.71 -2.25
N LEU A 51 -8.36 -0.95 -1.31
CA LEU A 51 -8.56 -0.76 0.12
C LEU A 51 -7.66 0.38 0.58
N VAL A 52 -8.23 1.33 1.30
CA VAL A 52 -7.54 2.56 1.71
C VAL A 52 -7.66 2.76 3.22
N SER A 53 -6.55 3.06 3.87
CA SER A 53 -6.53 3.44 5.28
C SER A 53 -7.47 4.62 5.55
N PRO A 54 -8.09 4.70 6.74
CA PRO A 54 -8.92 5.84 7.13
C PRO A 54 -8.14 7.14 7.37
N ALA A 55 -6.81 7.10 7.47
CA ALA A 55 -6.00 8.31 7.65
C ALA A 55 -6.18 9.27 6.47
N VAL A 56 -6.30 10.56 6.74
CA VAL A 56 -6.51 11.59 5.72
C VAL A 56 -5.45 11.51 4.62
N ARG A 57 -4.17 11.35 4.98
CA ARG A 57 -3.07 11.24 4.02
C ARG A 57 -3.21 10.07 3.05
N ALA A 58 -3.76 8.95 3.50
CA ALA A 58 -4.02 7.79 2.64
C ALA A 58 -5.23 8.01 1.74
N GLN A 59 -6.29 8.60 2.28
CA GLN A 59 -7.49 8.98 1.53
C GLN A 59 -7.15 9.94 0.39
N GLN A 60 -6.37 10.98 0.70
CA GLN A 60 -5.92 11.96 -0.30
C GLN A 60 -5.00 11.33 -1.36
N THR A 61 -4.13 10.41 -0.96
CA THR A 61 -3.30 9.68 -1.92
C THR A 61 -4.17 8.88 -2.89
N ALA A 62 -5.15 8.16 -2.37
CA ALA A 62 -6.07 7.35 -3.19
C ALA A 62 -6.92 8.19 -4.15
N GLN A 63 -7.19 9.45 -3.83
CA GLN A 63 -7.88 10.38 -4.73
C GLN A 63 -7.11 10.66 -6.03
N GLY A 64 -5.81 10.35 -6.07
CA GLY A 64 -5.03 10.35 -7.32
C GLY A 64 -5.48 9.28 -8.31
N LEU A 65 -6.21 8.25 -7.85
CA LEU A 65 -6.86 7.27 -8.71
C LEU A 65 -8.22 7.79 -9.17
N GLU A 66 -8.59 7.46 -10.41
CA GLU A 66 -9.92 7.72 -10.93
C GLU A 66 -10.81 6.48 -10.73
N ARG A 67 -10.79 5.90 -9.51
CA ARG A 67 -11.51 4.66 -9.20
C ARG A 67 -12.14 4.72 -7.82
N ARG A 68 -13.21 3.96 -7.66
CA ARG A 68 -13.84 3.75 -6.35
C ARG A 68 -12.95 2.92 -5.47
N PHE A 69 -12.92 3.24 -4.19
CA PHE A 69 -12.18 2.47 -3.20
C PHE A 69 -13.00 2.32 -1.91
N LYS A 70 -12.60 1.35 -1.11
CA LYS A 70 -13.22 1.10 0.20
C LYS A 70 -12.25 1.51 1.31
N THR A 71 -12.74 2.29 2.26
CA THR A 71 -11.99 2.58 3.50
C THR A 71 -11.95 1.33 4.37
N CYS A 72 -10.76 0.99 4.87
CA CYS A 72 -10.52 -0.24 5.61
C CYS A 72 -9.72 0.04 6.88
N ASP A 73 -10.34 -0.18 8.05
CA ASP A 73 -9.70 0.05 9.35
C ASP A 73 -8.55 -0.91 9.63
N ALA A 74 -8.57 -2.09 9.01
CA ALA A 74 -7.52 -3.10 9.19
C ALA A 74 -6.16 -2.66 8.65
N ILE A 75 -6.10 -1.60 7.85
CA ILE A 75 -4.86 -1.02 7.30
C ILE A 75 -4.60 0.41 7.78
N ALA A 76 -5.26 0.80 8.87
CA ALA A 76 -4.97 2.04 9.57
C ALA A 76 -3.51 2.05 10.08
N PRO A 77 -2.96 3.22 10.45
CA PRO A 77 -1.62 3.27 11.04
C PRO A 77 -1.50 2.32 12.24
N ASP A 78 -0.33 1.70 12.39
CA ASP A 78 0.03 0.81 13.50
C ASP A 78 -0.76 -0.51 13.56
N ARG A 79 -1.45 -0.87 12.49
CA ARG A 79 -2.07 -2.19 12.38
C ARG A 79 -1.06 -3.25 11.92
N SER A 80 -1.38 -4.52 12.15
CA SER A 80 -0.49 -5.64 11.87
C SER A 80 -0.50 -6.06 10.41
N VAL A 81 0.57 -6.76 10.00
CA VAL A 81 0.64 -7.42 8.69
C VAL A 81 -0.45 -8.49 8.57
N ALA A 82 -0.72 -9.23 9.64
CA ALA A 82 -1.77 -10.26 9.63
C ALA A 82 -3.14 -9.66 9.30
N GLU A 83 -3.48 -8.51 9.89
CA GLU A 83 -4.72 -7.79 9.59
C GLU A 83 -4.76 -7.30 8.14
N LEU A 84 -3.65 -6.79 7.61
CA LEU A 84 -3.54 -6.37 6.23
C LEU A 84 -3.78 -7.54 5.27
N LEU A 85 -3.10 -8.66 5.49
CA LEU A 85 -3.20 -9.84 4.61
C LEU A 85 -4.61 -10.46 4.67
N GLU A 86 -5.24 -10.46 5.83
CA GLU A 86 -6.62 -10.90 5.98
C GLU A 86 -7.60 -10.00 5.20
N ALA A 87 -7.46 -8.68 5.33
CA ALA A 87 -8.27 -7.72 4.58
C ALA A 87 -8.10 -7.88 3.07
N ALA A 88 -6.88 -8.12 2.62
CA ALA A 88 -6.56 -8.39 1.22
C ALA A 88 -7.03 -9.77 0.74
N ARG A 89 -7.42 -10.66 1.66
CA ARG A 89 -7.73 -12.07 1.39
C ARG A 89 -6.54 -12.80 0.73
N TRP A 90 -5.34 -12.42 1.12
CA TRP A 90 -4.12 -13.05 0.63
C TRP A 90 -3.93 -14.45 1.20
N PRO A 91 -3.52 -15.46 0.41
CA PRO A 91 -3.27 -15.44 -1.04
C PRO A 91 -4.46 -15.92 -1.89
N ARG A 92 -5.66 -15.90 -1.36
CA ARG A 92 -6.86 -16.50 -1.97
C ARG A 92 -7.75 -15.54 -2.75
N SER A 93 -7.41 -14.26 -2.79
CA SER A 93 -8.19 -13.29 -3.55
C SER A 93 -8.19 -13.65 -5.03
N LYS A 94 -9.37 -13.62 -5.66
CA LYS A 94 -9.52 -13.84 -7.10
C LYS A 94 -9.13 -12.61 -7.90
N GLU A 95 -9.37 -11.42 -7.34
CA GLU A 95 -9.04 -10.15 -7.98
C GLU A 95 -7.71 -9.63 -7.44
N PRO A 96 -6.98 -8.82 -8.23
CA PRO A 96 -5.88 -8.03 -7.70
C PRO A 96 -6.35 -7.12 -6.56
N VAL A 97 -5.49 -6.87 -5.59
CA VAL A 97 -5.81 -6.01 -4.45
C VAL A 97 -4.75 -4.90 -4.35
N LEU A 98 -5.21 -3.66 -4.33
CA LEU A 98 -4.38 -2.50 -4.05
C LEU A 98 -4.64 -2.05 -2.61
N ILE A 99 -3.56 -1.93 -1.84
CA ILE A 99 -3.58 -1.41 -0.47
C ILE A 99 -2.92 -0.05 -0.45
N VAL A 100 -3.63 0.97 0.00
CA VAL A 100 -3.05 2.30 0.27
C VAL A 100 -2.87 2.44 1.78
N GLY A 101 -1.61 2.41 2.22
CA GLY A 101 -1.32 2.28 3.64
C GLY A 101 -0.03 2.95 4.09
N HIS A 102 0.57 2.40 5.14
CA HIS A 102 1.57 3.05 5.97
C HIS A 102 2.82 2.21 6.17
N GLN A 103 3.97 2.88 6.38
CA GLN A 103 5.13 2.29 7.04
C GLN A 103 4.91 2.34 8.57
N PRO A 104 5.42 1.39 9.34
CA PRO A 104 6.27 0.26 8.90
C PRO A 104 5.52 -0.96 8.34
N THR A 105 4.20 -1.01 8.45
CA THR A 105 3.40 -2.21 8.10
C THR A 105 3.67 -2.70 6.68
N LEU A 106 3.69 -1.81 5.69
CA LEU A 106 3.95 -2.21 4.29
C LEU A 106 5.32 -2.82 4.12
N GLY A 107 6.35 -2.22 4.72
CA GLY A 107 7.72 -2.74 4.64
C GLY A 107 7.91 -4.07 5.37
N VAL A 108 7.21 -4.29 6.48
CA VAL A 108 7.20 -5.58 7.18
C VAL A 108 6.49 -6.62 6.33
N ALA A 109 5.38 -6.27 5.67
CA ALA A 109 4.67 -7.17 4.76
C ALA A 109 5.55 -7.60 3.58
N VAL A 110 6.26 -6.66 2.96
CA VAL A 110 7.19 -6.96 1.86
C VAL A 110 8.28 -7.93 2.32
N ALA A 111 8.93 -7.64 3.45
CA ALA A 111 9.97 -8.51 4.01
C ALA A 111 9.44 -9.92 4.35
N HIS A 112 8.25 -9.99 4.90
CA HIS A 112 7.60 -11.27 5.23
C HIS A 112 7.30 -12.09 3.97
N LEU A 113 6.70 -11.46 2.97
CA LEU A 113 6.27 -12.17 1.75
C LEU A 113 7.44 -12.56 0.86
N LEU A 114 8.48 -11.72 0.74
CA LEU A 114 9.59 -11.96 -0.17
C LEU A 114 10.77 -12.70 0.48
N ALA A 115 11.06 -12.40 1.74
CA ALA A 115 12.23 -12.93 2.42
C ALA A 115 11.89 -13.91 3.57
N HIS A 116 10.61 -14.23 3.75
CA HIS A 116 10.11 -15.12 4.81
C HIS A 116 10.50 -14.66 6.23
N LEU A 117 10.69 -13.35 6.41
CA LEU A 117 10.97 -12.79 7.73
C LEU A 117 9.69 -12.77 8.58
N PRO A 118 9.82 -12.74 9.94
CA PRO A 118 8.65 -12.68 10.80
C PRO A 118 7.76 -11.47 10.48
N ALA A 119 6.44 -11.68 10.50
CA ALA A 119 5.46 -10.62 10.25
C ALA A 119 5.13 -9.80 11.50
N ASP A 120 5.76 -10.10 12.64
CA ASP A 120 5.50 -9.49 13.95
C ASP A 120 6.24 -8.16 14.19
N GLY A 121 6.99 -7.70 13.21
CA GLY A 121 7.77 -6.46 13.33
C GLY A 121 9.10 -6.62 14.05
N SER A 122 9.52 -7.86 14.40
CA SER A 122 10.80 -8.12 15.06
C SER A 122 12.03 -7.88 14.18
N SER A 123 11.83 -7.86 12.85
CA SER A 123 12.86 -7.53 11.86
C SER A 123 12.66 -6.12 11.34
N PRO A 124 13.74 -5.40 10.92
CA PRO A 124 13.59 -4.08 10.31
C PRO A 124 12.68 -4.16 9.07
N PRO A 125 11.75 -3.21 8.89
CA PRO A 125 10.91 -3.16 7.69
C PRO A 125 11.77 -2.81 6.47
N TRP A 126 11.41 -3.37 5.31
CA TRP A 126 11.96 -2.88 4.05
C TRP A 126 11.41 -1.48 3.78
N ARG A 127 12.21 -0.66 3.12
CA ARG A 127 11.83 0.72 2.85
C ARG A 127 10.89 0.78 1.65
N VAL A 128 9.66 1.20 1.91
CA VAL A 128 8.72 1.62 0.87
C VAL A 128 8.73 3.15 0.84
N LYS A 129 9.12 3.74 -0.28
CA LYS A 129 9.18 5.20 -0.40
C LYS A 129 7.80 5.84 -0.34
N LYS A 130 7.72 7.09 0.11
CA LYS A 130 6.48 7.87 0.08
C LYS A 130 5.90 7.86 -1.33
N ALA A 131 4.62 7.57 -1.47
CA ALA A 131 3.91 7.34 -2.72
C ALA A 131 4.47 6.17 -3.56
N GLY A 132 5.42 5.41 -3.04
CA GLY A 132 6.01 4.26 -3.72
C GLY A 132 5.07 3.07 -3.79
N VAL A 133 5.21 2.28 -4.84
CA VAL A 133 4.41 1.08 -5.11
C VAL A 133 5.32 -0.14 -5.19
N TRP A 134 4.93 -1.18 -4.49
CA TRP A 134 5.49 -2.53 -4.63
C TRP A 134 4.38 -3.45 -5.14
N TRP A 135 4.58 -4.03 -6.31
CA TRP A 135 3.61 -4.93 -6.94
C TRP A 135 4.12 -6.36 -6.83
N LEU A 136 3.45 -7.15 -6.00
CA LEU A 136 3.81 -8.53 -5.69
C LEU A 136 2.81 -9.48 -6.34
N GLN A 137 3.26 -10.66 -6.71
CA GLN A 137 2.42 -11.68 -7.33
C GLN A 137 2.75 -13.07 -6.79
N GLN A 138 1.72 -13.83 -6.46
CA GLN A 138 1.81 -15.26 -6.23
C GLN A 138 0.97 -15.98 -7.28
N ARG A 139 1.61 -16.88 -8.04
CA ARG A 139 0.91 -17.66 -9.06
C ARG A 139 0.14 -18.82 -8.41
N GLU A 140 -1.02 -19.17 -9.00
CA GLU A 140 -1.88 -20.23 -8.49
C GLU A 140 -1.20 -21.62 -8.42
N HIS A 141 -0.19 -21.85 -9.26
CA HIS A 141 0.54 -23.11 -9.36
C HIS A 141 1.84 -23.15 -8.56
N ASP A 142 2.16 -22.11 -7.83
CA ASP A 142 3.34 -22.09 -6.94
C ASP A 142 2.98 -22.80 -5.63
N GLU A 143 3.08 -24.13 -5.62
CA GLU A 143 2.84 -24.97 -4.42
C GLU A 143 3.72 -24.56 -3.24
N ASP A 144 4.87 -23.95 -3.51
CA ASP A 144 5.81 -23.45 -2.50
C ASP A 144 5.44 -22.06 -1.94
N GLY A 145 4.33 -21.47 -2.37
CA GLY A 145 3.91 -20.14 -1.91
C GLY A 145 4.89 -19.01 -2.28
N ARG A 146 5.67 -19.19 -3.36
CA ARG A 146 6.65 -18.19 -3.80
C ARG A 146 5.98 -16.92 -4.29
N VAL A 147 6.51 -15.79 -3.85
CA VAL A 147 6.06 -14.47 -4.25
C VAL A 147 7.11 -13.83 -5.13
N SER A 148 6.68 -13.30 -6.26
CA SER A 148 7.53 -12.56 -7.20
C SER A 148 7.27 -11.06 -7.08
N VAL A 149 8.27 -10.24 -7.39
CA VAL A 149 8.11 -8.80 -7.54
C VAL A 149 7.91 -8.54 -9.03
N LEU A 150 6.77 -7.96 -9.40
CA LEU A 150 6.53 -7.54 -10.78
C LEU A 150 7.16 -6.18 -11.06
N THR A 151 7.00 -5.24 -10.13
CA THR A 151 7.60 -3.92 -10.26
C THR A 151 7.68 -3.22 -8.91
N VAL A 152 8.67 -2.35 -8.79
CA VAL A 152 8.77 -1.34 -7.73
C VAL A 152 8.88 0.00 -8.42
N ARG A 153 8.00 0.92 -8.08
CA ARG A 153 7.99 2.25 -8.70
C ARG A 153 7.76 3.34 -7.66
N SER A 154 8.48 4.44 -7.81
CA SER A 154 8.32 5.60 -6.95
C SER A 154 8.12 6.86 -7.81
N PRO A 155 7.57 7.96 -7.23
CA PRO A 155 7.35 9.19 -7.99
C PRO A 155 8.64 9.86 -8.45
N ASP A 156 9.79 9.48 -7.87
CA ASP A 156 11.10 10.03 -8.24
C ASP A 156 11.69 9.40 -9.51
N MET A 157 11.11 8.31 -9.97
CA MET A 157 11.62 7.60 -11.16
C MET A 157 11.18 8.33 -12.43
N PRO A 158 12.09 8.48 -13.40
CA PRO A 158 11.77 9.10 -14.68
C PRO A 158 10.76 8.28 -15.50
#